data_15ad41cf7d95d80b6b09fc87ac9fa11a
#
_entry.id   15ad41cf7d95d80b6b09fc87ac9fa11a
#
_cell.length_a   1.000
_cell.length_b   1.000
_cell.length_c   1.000
_cell.angle_alpha   90.00
_cell.angle_beta   90.00
_cell.angle_gamma   90.00
#
_symmetry.space_group_name_H-M   'P 1'
#
loop_
_entity.id
_entity.type
_entity.pdbx_description
1 polymer ?
#
loop_
_entity_poly.entity_id
_entity_poly.type
_entity_poly.pdbx_seq_one_letter_code
_entity_poly.pdbx_strand_id
1 'polypeptide(L)'
;FIRGVVTVDFIEGRWMDSTNENRAFTQTFRIEGATGDIIVPSSGGSIGRDEINQLGYIQVRYNGTAGAPLNHDTIDGDEIILRDAEGLEVVLQDPVRIENTNLYRYAFDTDLAVGRYDVEFAVGSFEDVASTPNLNLVEIESFYVEVPVATIVDPMPFDTIDREALNAQDYIDVKFT
;
A
#
# COMPACT_ATOMS: atom_id res chain seq x y z
N PHE A 1 -17.89 2.33 -21.00
CA PHE A 1 -17.65 2.98 -19.70
C PHE A 1 -16.14 2.99 -19.45
N ILE A 2 -15.66 4.09 -18.84
CA ILE A 2 -14.25 4.22 -18.41
C ILE A 2 -14.20 3.77 -16.94
N ARG A 3 -13.09 3.13 -16.54
CA ARG A 3 -12.84 2.75 -15.14
C ARG A 3 -12.77 3.98 -14.24
N GLY A 4 -13.14 3.82 -12.98
CA GLY A 4 -13.22 4.89 -12.00
C GLY A 4 -14.64 5.07 -11.46
N VAL A 5 -14.89 6.21 -10.82
CA VAL A 5 -16.20 6.53 -10.27
C VAL A 5 -17.12 7.00 -11.39
N VAL A 6 -18.26 6.33 -11.54
CA VAL A 6 -19.35 6.75 -12.43
C VAL A 6 -20.42 7.44 -11.59
N THR A 7 -20.78 8.65 -11.98
CA THR A 7 -21.85 9.42 -11.37
C THR A 7 -23.09 9.36 -12.24
N VAL A 8 -24.24 9.06 -11.64
CA VAL A 8 -25.55 9.04 -12.29
C VAL A 8 -26.42 10.11 -11.64
N ASP A 9 -26.76 11.13 -12.39
CA ASP A 9 -27.65 12.21 -11.95
C ASP A 9 -29.09 11.92 -12.38
N PHE A 10 -29.97 11.80 -11.40
CA PHE A 10 -31.41 11.70 -11.60
C PHE A 10 -32.02 13.11 -11.60
N ILE A 11 -32.45 13.55 -12.74
CA ILE A 11 -32.95 14.92 -12.94
C ILE A 11 -34.39 15.01 -12.42
N GLU A 12 -34.71 16.07 -11.67
CA GLU A 12 -36.03 16.34 -11.13
C GLU A 12 -37.09 16.42 -12.22
N GLY A 13 -38.30 15.89 -11.96
CA GLY A 13 -39.44 15.94 -12.84
C GLY A 13 -39.33 15.12 -14.13
N ARG A 14 -38.34 14.18 -14.23
CA ARG A 14 -38.18 13.35 -15.44
C ARG A 14 -38.99 12.06 -15.42
N TRP A 15 -39.44 11.65 -14.25
CA TRP A 15 -40.34 10.52 -14.06
C TRP A 15 -41.20 10.75 -12.81
N MET A 16 -42.38 10.13 -12.80
CA MET A 16 -43.35 10.32 -11.72
C MET A 16 -44.12 9.02 -11.48
N ASP A 17 -44.65 8.90 -10.28
CA ASP A 17 -45.74 7.98 -10.00
C ASP A 17 -47.09 8.63 -10.32
N SER A 18 -48.23 8.09 -9.86
CA SER A 18 -49.56 8.62 -10.12
C SER A 18 -49.79 10.04 -9.55
N THR A 19 -48.96 10.54 -8.65
CA THR A 19 -49.23 11.78 -7.89
C THR A 19 -48.00 12.65 -7.64
N ASN A 20 -46.77 12.10 -7.73
CA ASN A 20 -45.55 12.81 -7.36
C ASN A 20 -44.49 12.71 -8.43
N GLU A 21 -43.83 13.80 -8.73
CA GLU A 21 -42.59 13.83 -9.52
C GLU A 21 -41.38 13.42 -8.70
N ASN A 22 -40.39 12.83 -9.38
CA ASN A 22 -39.12 12.51 -8.73
C ASN A 22 -38.39 13.79 -8.30
N ARG A 23 -37.65 13.71 -7.18
CA ARG A 23 -36.67 14.73 -6.80
C ARG A 23 -35.34 14.48 -7.49
N ALA A 24 -34.56 15.54 -7.69
CA ALA A 24 -33.19 15.40 -8.11
C ALA A 24 -32.36 14.67 -7.03
N PHE A 25 -31.55 13.70 -7.45
CA PHE A 25 -30.54 13.05 -6.60
C PHE A 25 -29.46 12.44 -7.46
N THR A 26 -28.31 12.18 -6.84
CA THR A 26 -27.13 11.62 -7.48
C THR A 26 -26.77 10.31 -6.81
N GLN A 27 -26.41 9.31 -7.61
CA GLN A 27 -25.83 8.05 -7.15
C GLN A 27 -24.50 7.81 -7.85
N THR A 28 -23.63 7.11 -7.19
CA THR A 28 -22.33 6.73 -7.75
C THR A 28 -22.10 5.23 -7.64
N PHE A 29 -21.39 4.67 -8.61
CA PHE A 29 -20.81 3.35 -8.54
C PHE A 29 -19.40 3.39 -9.10
N ARG A 30 -18.58 2.40 -8.76
CA ARG A 30 -17.21 2.31 -9.24
C ARG A 30 -17.07 1.17 -10.24
N ILE A 31 -16.38 1.46 -11.34
CA ILE A 31 -15.89 0.45 -12.28
C ILE A 31 -14.43 0.18 -11.90
N GLU A 32 -14.14 -1.04 -11.49
CA GLU A 32 -12.82 -1.44 -11.05
C GLU A 32 -12.02 -2.05 -12.21
N GLY A 33 -10.70 -1.97 -12.08
CA GLY A 33 -9.73 -2.72 -12.88
C GLY A 33 -9.09 -3.83 -12.06
N ALA A 34 -8.10 -4.49 -12.62
CA ALA A 34 -7.19 -5.33 -11.85
C ALA A 34 -6.51 -4.50 -10.74
N THR A 35 -6.17 -5.12 -9.61
CA THR A 35 -5.55 -4.45 -8.43
C THR A 35 -4.28 -5.15 -7.99
N GLY A 36 -3.39 -4.40 -7.34
CA GLY A 36 -2.22 -4.92 -6.67
C GLY A 36 -2.22 -4.52 -5.19
N ASP A 37 -1.71 -5.38 -4.33
CA ASP A 37 -1.57 -5.14 -2.88
C ASP A 37 -0.18 -5.56 -2.42
N ILE A 38 0.52 -4.72 -1.64
CA ILE A 38 1.77 -5.12 -0.99
C ILE A 38 1.44 -6.07 0.17
N ILE A 39 2.10 -7.22 0.20
CA ILE A 39 1.91 -8.26 1.23
C ILE A 39 3.10 -8.34 2.19
N VAL A 40 4.33 -8.16 1.67
CA VAL A 40 5.56 -8.12 2.47
C VAL A 40 6.45 -6.99 1.95
N PRO A 41 6.69 -5.98 2.77
CA PRO A 41 6.00 -5.66 4.04
C PRO A 41 4.50 -5.39 3.82
N SER A 42 3.69 -5.43 4.87
CA SER A 42 2.25 -5.11 4.71
C SER A 42 2.04 -3.63 4.41
N SER A 43 1.07 -3.32 3.55
CA SER A 43 0.67 -1.93 3.25
C SER A 43 0.35 -1.15 4.52
N GLY A 44 0.92 0.05 4.67
CA GLY A 44 0.81 0.91 5.85
C GLY A 44 1.55 0.40 7.09
N GLY A 45 2.20 -0.77 7.01
CA GLY A 45 2.92 -1.39 8.13
C GLY A 45 4.39 -1.00 8.22
N SER A 46 5.06 -1.53 9.25
CA SER A 46 6.50 -1.39 9.47
C SER A 46 7.19 -2.75 9.41
N ILE A 47 8.46 -2.74 9.00
CA ILE A 47 9.36 -3.90 9.02
C ILE A 47 10.74 -3.48 9.53
N GLY A 48 11.41 -4.36 10.25
CA GLY A 48 12.80 -4.12 10.70
C GLY A 48 13.76 -4.01 9.52
N ARG A 49 14.69 -3.04 9.57
CA ARG A 49 15.68 -2.83 8.51
C ARG A 49 16.48 -4.10 8.21
N ASP A 50 16.95 -4.78 9.24
CA ASP A 50 17.75 -5.99 9.06
C ASP A 50 16.90 -7.14 8.51
N GLU A 51 15.61 -7.19 8.87
CA GLU A 51 14.67 -8.20 8.37
C GLU A 51 14.39 -8.01 6.87
N ILE A 52 14.04 -6.80 6.43
CA ILE A 52 13.73 -6.55 5.00
C ILE A 52 14.97 -6.76 4.13
N ASN A 53 16.14 -6.35 4.59
CA ASN A 53 17.39 -6.53 3.85
C ASN A 53 17.84 -7.99 3.81
N GLN A 54 17.56 -8.78 4.86
CA GLN A 54 17.77 -10.22 4.83
C GLN A 54 16.79 -10.94 3.92
N LEU A 55 15.53 -10.49 3.85
CA LEU A 55 14.55 -10.99 2.87
C LEU A 55 14.97 -10.69 1.44
N GLY A 56 15.48 -9.48 1.17
CA GLY A 56 15.96 -9.02 -0.13
C GLY A 56 14.86 -8.89 -1.21
N TYR A 57 13.58 -8.81 -0.82
CA TYR A 57 12.47 -8.66 -1.75
C TYR A 57 11.25 -7.98 -1.09
N ILE A 58 10.39 -7.40 -1.93
CA ILE A 58 9.00 -7.11 -1.59
C ILE A 58 8.09 -8.15 -2.24
N GLN A 59 6.96 -8.45 -1.61
CA GLN A 59 5.97 -9.39 -2.13
C GLN A 59 4.65 -8.68 -2.39
N VAL A 60 4.13 -8.88 -3.58
CA VAL A 60 2.90 -8.26 -4.09
C VAL A 60 1.89 -9.35 -4.45
N ARG A 61 0.61 -9.09 -4.19
CA ARG A 61 -0.53 -9.86 -4.70
C ARG A 61 -1.20 -9.07 -5.79
N TYR A 62 -1.43 -9.70 -6.93
CA TYR A 62 -2.25 -9.14 -8.00
C TYR A 62 -3.59 -9.85 -8.07
N ASN A 63 -4.64 -9.10 -8.35
CA ASN A 63 -5.99 -9.63 -8.47
C ASN A 63 -6.60 -9.16 -9.78
N GLY A 64 -7.29 -10.06 -10.48
CA GLY A 64 -8.19 -9.69 -11.56
C GLY A 64 -9.49 -9.09 -11.01
N THR A 65 -10.43 -8.79 -11.89
CA THR A 65 -11.75 -8.28 -11.51
C THR A 65 -12.72 -9.42 -11.18
N ALA A 66 -13.87 -9.07 -10.60
CA ALA A 66 -14.91 -10.05 -10.30
C ALA A 66 -15.36 -10.80 -11.57
N GLY A 67 -15.15 -12.11 -11.60
CA GLY A 67 -15.50 -12.98 -12.74
C GLY A 67 -14.43 -13.10 -13.83
N ALA A 68 -13.28 -12.41 -13.72
CA ALA A 68 -12.15 -12.54 -14.62
C ALA A 68 -10.85 -12.64 -13.83
N PRO A 69 -10.14 -13.79 -13.87
CA PRO A 69 -8.87 -13.93 -13.17
C PRO A 69 -7.78 -13.01 -13.76
N LEU A 70 -6.70 -12.82 -13.00
CA LEU A 70 -5.53 -12.09 -13.44
C LEU A 70 -4.92 -12.71 -14.71
N ASN A 71 -4.52 -11.87 -15.63
CA ASN A 71 -3.66 -12.25 -16.75
C ASN A 71 -2.20 -12.26 -16.29
N HIS A 72 -1.68 -13.43 -15.99
CA HIS A 72 -0.31 -13.58 -15.48
C HIS A 72 0.78 -13.22 -16.50
N ASP A 73 0.45 -13.20 -17.80
CA ASP A 73 1.40 -12.87 -18.86
C ASP A 73 1.70 -11.35 -18.93
N THR A 74 0.92 -10.55 -18.21
CA THR A 74 1.14 -9.10 -18.10
C THR A 74 1.93 -8.70 -16.86
N ILE A 75 2.47 -9.66 -16.11
CA ILE A 75 3.35 -9.41 -14.97
C ILE A 75 4.78 -9.66 -15.43
N ASP A 76 5.44 -8.63 -15.92
CA ASP A 76 6.73 -8.73 -16.63
C ASP A 76 7.84 -7.80 -16.10
N GLY A 77 7.57 -7.00 -15.06
CA GLY A 77 8.57 -6.21 -14.34
C GLY A 77 8.33 -4.69 -14.36
N ASP A 78 7.33 -4.21 -15.09
CA ASP A 78 6.99 -2.79 -15.16
C ASP A 78 5.78 -2.39 -14.29
N GLU A 79 5.23 -3.34 -13.51
CA GLU A 79 3.98 -3.14 -12.78
C GLU A 79 4.13 -2.24 -11.56
N ILE A 80 5.31 -2.21 -10.96
CA ILE A 80 5.56 -1.44 -9.75
C ILE A 80 6.84 -0.61 -9.83
N ILE A 81 6.80 0.53 -9.16
CA ILE A 81 7.96 1.40 -8.94
C ILE A 81 8.10 1.60 -7.44
N LEU A 82 9.24 1.19 -6.88
CA LEU A 82 9.57 1.39 -5.47
C LEU A 82 10.39 2.67 -5.32
N ARG A 83 9.95 3.59 -4.44
CA ARG A 83 10.67 4.84 -4.14
C ARG A 83 10.87 5.00 -2.64
N ASP A 84 12.02 5.58 -2.27
CA ASP A 84 12.30 6.00 -0.90
C ASP A 84 11.60 7.33 -0.55
N ALA A 85 11.83 7.83 0.67
CA ALA A 85 11.25 9.06 1.18
C ALA A 85 11.69 10.32 0.41
N GLU A 86 12.84 10.27 -0.25
CA GLU A 86 13.38 11.34 -1.09
C GLU A 86 12.86 11.26 -2.53
N GLY A 87 12.06 10.21 -2.85
CA GLY A 87 11.52 9.94 -4.17
C GLY A 87 12.52 9.28 -5.12
N LEU A 88 13.65 8.79 -4.61
CA LEU A 88 14.62 8.04 -5.41
C LEU A 88 14.12 6.62 -5.65
N GLU A 89 14.26 6.16 -6.88
CA GLU A 89 13.83 4.82 -7.26
C GLU A 89 14.81 3.75 -6.79
N VAL A 90 14.28 2.72 -6.15
CA VAL A 90 15.00 1.50 -5.83
C VAL A 90 14.83 0.53 -7.00
N VAL A 91 15.94 0.11 -7.58
CA VAL A 91 15.91 -0.82 -8.72
C VAL A 91 15.43 -2.20 -8.25
N LEU A 92 14.37 -2.66 -8.89
CA LEU A 92 13.81 -3.99 -8.67
C LEU A 92 14.24 -4.93 -9.82
N GLN A 93 14.38 -6.20 -9.50
CA GLN A 93 14.57 -7.26 -10.49
C GLN A 93 13.21 -7.75 -11.02
N ASP A 94 13.23 -8.49 -12.13
CA ASP A 94 12.04 -9.10 -12.70
C ASP A 94 11.27 -9.93 -11.67
N PRO A 95 9.93 -9.88 -11.70
CA PRO A 95 9.09 -10.56 -10.72
C PRO A 95 9.17 -12.08 -10.82
N VAL A 96 9.28 -12.73 -9.68
CA VAL A 96 9.21 -14.18 -9.58
C VAL A 96 7.86 -14.59 -8.96
N ARG A 97 7.04 -15.26 -9.76
CA ARG A 97 5.75 -15.78 -9.30
C ARG A 97 5.94 -16.92 -8.29
N ILE A 98 5.19 -16.89 -7.21
CA ILE A 98 5.06 -18.03 -6.30
C ILE A 98 4.06 -19.01 -6.92
N GLU A 99 4.49 -20.26 -7.14
CA GLU A 99 3.72 -21.28 -7.86
C GLU A 99 2.27 -21.39 -7.41
N ASN A 100 1.35 -21.47 -8.37
CA ASN A 100 -0.09 -21.61 -8.18
C ASN A 100 -0.77 -20.51 -7.35
N THR A 101 -0.14 -19.34 -7.27
CA THR A 101 -0.70 -18.19 -6.55
C THR A 101 -0.73 -16.94 -7.44
N ASN A 102 -1.32 -15.86 -6.94
CA ASN A 102 -1.26 -14.52 -7.50
C ASN A 102 -0.20 -13.66 -6.77
N LEU A 103 0.75 -14.29 -6.09
CA LEU A 103 1.82 -13.62 -5.35
C LEU A 103 3.10 -13.59 -6.21
N TYR A 104 3.74 -12.43 -6.21
CA TYR A 104 4.99 -12.18 -6.92
C TYR A 104 6.00 -11.55 -5.98
N ARG A 105 7.27 -11.88 -6.14
CA ARG A 105 8.38 -11.28 -5.41
C ARG A 105 9.24 -10.49 -6.37
N TYR A 106 9.53 -9.26 -5.98
CA TYR A 106 10.45 -8.35 -6.65
C TYR A 106 11.68 -8.21 -5.78
N ALA A 107 12.79 -8.79 -6.22
CA ALA A 107 14.04 -8.69 -5.48
C ALA A 107 14.70 -7.33 -5.71
N PHE A 108 15.53 -6.92 -4.74
CA PHE A 108 16.39 -5.74 -4.84
C PHE A 108 17.79 -6.08 -4.31
N ASP A 109 18.82 -5.44 -4.88
CA ASP A 109 20.21 -5.70 -4.53
C ASP A 109 20.81 -4.63 -3.60
N THR A 110 20.09 -3.51 -3.40
CA THR A 110 20.54 -2.40 -2.57
C THR A 110 19.83 -2.43 -1.23
N ASP A 111 20.58 -2.41 -0.14
CA ASP A 111 20.00 -2.35 1.20
C ASP A 111 19.08 -1.13 1.37
N LEU A 112 17.87 -1.39 1.86
CA LEU A 112 16.91 -0.34 2.19
C LEU A 112 17.32 0.34 3.50
N ALA A 113 17.37 1.67 3.47
CA ALA A 113 17.63 2.50 4.64
C ALA A 113 16.36 2.62 5.50
N VAL A 114 16.52 3.12 6.73
CA VAL A 114 15.38 3.49 7.59
C VAL A 114 14.62 4.64 6.95
N GLY A 115 13.29 4.49 6.82
CA GLY A 115 12.45 5.50 6.20
C GLY A 115 11.15 4.94 5.64
N ARG A 116 10.38 5.83 5.03
CA ARG A 116 9.18 5.47 4.29
C ARG A 116 9.56 5.04 2.88
N TYR A 117 8.84 4.05 2.37
CA TYR A 117 8.91 3.60 1.00
C TYR A 117 7.52 3.61 0.38
N ASP A 118 7.43 4.12 -0.83
CA ASP A 118 6.20 4.14 -1.63
C ASP A 118 6.33 3.15 -2.79
N VAL A 119 5.31 2.30 -2.95
CA VAL A 119 5.16 1.39 -4.09
C VAL A 119 4.03 1.92 -4.95
N GLU A 120 4.38 2.43 -6.11
CA GLU A 120 3.42 2.87 -7.13
C GLU A 120 3.11 1.70 -8.06
N PHE A 121 1.83 1.33 -8.18
CA PHE A 121 1.34 0.43 -9.23
C PHE A 121 1.14 1.25 -10.50
N ALA A 122 1.95 0.99 -11.51
CA ALA A 122 1.93 1.76 -12.76
C ALA A 122 0.61 1.54 -13.51
N VAL A 123 -0.01 2.62 -13.97
CA VAL A 123 -1.32 2.55 -14.63
C VAL A 123 -1.26 1.74 -15.92
N GLY A 124 -2.12 0.73 -16.05
CA GLY A 124 -2.26 -0.07 -17.26
C GLY A 124 -1.16 -1.10 -17.50
N SER A 125 -0.30 -1.36 -16.51
CA SER A 125 0.79 -2.33 -16.61
C SER A 125 0.34 -3.78 -16.44
N PHE A 126 -0.82 -4.03 -15.82
CA PHE A 126 -1.38 -5.38 -15.74
C PHE A 126 -2.91 -5.37 -15.88
N GLU A 127 -3.47 -6.54 -16.21
CA GLU A 127 -4.88 -6.69 -16.55
C GLU A 127 -5.44 -8.06 -16.16
N ASP A 128 -6.75 -8.23 -16.31
CA ASP A 128 -7.41 -9.52 -16.22
C ASP A 128 -7.64 -10.17 -17.60
N VAL A 129 -8.12 -11.43 -17.60
CA VAL A 129 -8.38 -12.20 -18.82
C VAL A 129 -9.80 -12.02 -19.37
N ALA A 130 -10.50 -10.93 -19.04
CA ALA A 130 -11.81 -10.65 -19.64
C ALA A 130 -11.70 -10.49 -21.16
N SER A 131 -12.80 -10.72 -21.90
CA SER A 131 -12.83 -10.53 -23.36
C SER A 131 -12.51 -9.10 -23.79
N THR A 132 -12.77 -8.13 -22.93
CA THR A 132 -12.24 -6.76 -22.98
C THR A 132 -11.49 -6.59 -21.65
N PRO A 133 -10.16 -6.69 -21.67
CA PRO A 133 -9.37 -6.72 -20.43
C PRO A 133 -9.55 -5.46 -19.58
N ASN A 134 -9.59 -5.67 -18.27
CA ASN A 134 -9.65 -4.59 -17.30
C ASN A 134 -8.24 -4.32 -16.76
N LEU A 135 -7.60 -3.30 -17.31
CA LEU A 135 -6.29 -2.83 -16.87
C LEU A 135 -6.37 -2.26 -15.44
N ASN A 136 -5.28 -2.30 -14.68
CA ASN A 136 -5.19 -1.64 -13.38
C ASN A 136 -5.27 -0.10 -13.49
N LEU A 137 -5.67 0.54 -12.40
CA LEU A 137 -5.54 1.98 -12.18
C LEU A 137 -4.23 2.25 -11.42
N VAL A 138 -3.73 3.48 -11.52
CA VAL A 138 -2.62 3.90 -10.65
C VAL A 138 -3.06 3.82 -9.19
N GLU A 139 -2.21 3.24 -8.37
CA GLU A 139 -2.37 3.13 -6.92
C GLU A 139 -1.00 3.32 -6.27
N ILE A 140 -0.97 3.90 -5.08
CA ILE A 140 0.25 4.04 -4.29
C ILE A 140 -0.01 3.47 -2.91
N GLU A 141 0.78 2.49 -2.54
CA GLU A 141 0.84 1.95 -1.19
C GLU A 141 2.20 2.28 -0.56
N SER A 142 2.27 2.22 0.76
CA SER A 142 3.52 2.54 1.45
C SER A 142 3.79 1.58 2.60
N PHE A 143 5.06 1.49 2.98
CA PHE A 143 5.50 0.81 4.20
C PHE A 143 6.66 1.58 4.83
N TYR A 144 7.03 1.21 6.06
CA TYR A 144 8.12 1.84 6.80
C TYR A 144 9.19 0.82 7.15
N VAL A 145 10.45 1.19 6.89
CA VAL A 145 11.62 0.44 7.36
C VAL A 145 12.11 1.10 8.65
N GLU A 146 12.18 0.33 9.72
CA GLU A 146 12.47 0.84 11.06
C GLU A 146 13.65 0.11 11.71
N VAL A 147 14.21 0.74 12.73
CA VAL A 147 15.16 0.13 13.66
C VAL A 147 14.60 0.21 15.07
N PRO A 148 15.00 -0.68 15.98
CA PRO A 148 14.60 -0.56 17.38
C PRO A 148 14.98 0.80 17.94
N VAL A 149 14.06 1.42 18.65
CA VAL A 149 14.27 2.68 19.37
C VAL A 149 14.20 2.48 20.86
N ALA A 150 15.00 3.24 21.61
CA ALA A 150 14.95 3.30 23.05
C ALA A 150 14.50 4.70 23.50
N THR A 151 13.56 4.75 24.42
CA THR A 151 13.06 6.00 25.01
C THR A 151 13.14 5.91 26.52
N ILE A 152 13.72 6.94 27.16
CA ILE A 152 13.67 7.07 28.62
C ILE A 152 12.22 7.39 29.02
N VAL A 153 11.66 6.63 29.95
CA VAL A 153 10.28 6.82 30.43
C VAL A 153 10.22 7.38 31.84
N ASP A 154 11.24 7.14 32.65
CA ASP A 154 11.39 7.71 33.98
C ASP A 154 12.88 7.93 34.31
N PRO A 155 13.31 9.17 34.60
CA PRO A 155 12.54 10.42 34.46
C PRO A 155 12.11 10.69 33.00
N MET A 156 11.03 11.44 32.79
CA MET A 156 10.59 11.73 31.41
C MET A 156 11.64 12.54 30.62
N PRO A 157 11.73 12.34 29.30
CA PRO A 157 12.60 13.14 28.48
C PRO A 157 12.37 14.65 28.67
N PHE A 158 13.46 15.40 28.81
CA PHE A 158 13.48 16.85 29.07
C PHE A 158 13.00 17.29 30.46
N ASP A 159 12.60 16.40 31.35
CA ASP A 159 12.34 16.75 32.74
C ASP A 159 13.62 17.18 33.46
N THR A 160 13.45 18.05 34.45
CA THR A 160 14.50 18.41 35.40
C THR A 160 14.25 17.66 36.71
N ILE A 161 15.12 16.74 37.05
CA ILE A 161 15.05 15.99 38.30
C ILE A 161 16.19 16.42 39.23
N ASP A 162 15.86 16.54 40.51
CA ASP A 162 16.87 16.76 41.54
C ASP A 162 17.79 15.54 41.68
N ARG A 163 19.09 15.82 41.88
CA ARG A 163 20.10 14.79 42.07
C ARG A 163 19.80 13.84 43.24
N GLU A 164 19.24 14.38 44.36
CA GLU A 164 18.94 13.57 45.54
C GLU A 164 17.71 12.66 45.26
N ALA A 165 16.71 13.19 44.51
CA ALA A 165 15.59 12.40 44.08
C ALA A 165 15.99 11.27 43.13
N LEU A 166 16.85 11.54 42.13
CA LEU A 166 17.33 10.53 41.20
C LEU A 166 18.18 9.47 41.92
N ASN A 167 19.06 9.88 42.88
CA ASN A 167 19.85 8.95 43.66
C ASN A 167 19.02 8.08 44.62
N ALA A 168 17.88 8.63 45.08
CA ALA A 168 16.94 7.86 45.93
C ALA A 168 16.12 6.87 45.10
N GLN A 169 15.84 7.18 43.83
CA GLN A 169 15.17 6.30 42.86
C GLN A 169 16.07 5.10 42.48
N ASP A 170 17.37 5.36 42.30
CA ASP A 170 18.43 4.37 41.98
C ASP A 170 18.26 3.60 40.67
N TYR A 171 17.39 4.07 39.75
CA TYR A 171 17.22 3.50 38.41
C TYR A 171 16.75 4.54 37.39
N ILE A 172 16.83 4.19 36.12
CA ILE A 172 16.23 4.89 34.99
C ILE A 172 15.43 3.86 34.20
N ASP A 173 14.16 4.15 33.94
CA ASP A 173 13.33 3.29 33.09
C ASP A 173 13.52 3.63 31.62
N VAL A 174 13.77 2.59 30.83
CA VAL A 174 13.94 2.67 29.37
C VAL A 174 12.97 1.70 28.71
N LYS A 175 12.16 2.23 27.78
CA LYS A 175 11.30 1.44 26.92
C LYS A 175 11.98 1.23 25.58
N PHE A 176 11.99 -0.01 25.11
CA PHE A 176 12.40 -0.40 23.76
C PHE A 176 11.17 -0.72 22.91
N THR A 177 11.15 -0.26 21.68
CA THR A 177 10.06 -0.52 20.70
C THR A 177 10.66 -0.89 19.36
#